data_3ddb3cfb7ebf4eaac732c041129fe1c7
#
_entry.id   3ddb3cfb7ebf4eaac732c041129fe1c7
#
_cell.length_a   1.000
_cell.length_b   1.000
_cell.length_c   1.000
_cell.angle_alpha   90.00
_cell.angle_beta   90.00
_cell.angle_gamma   90.00
#
_symmetry.space_group_name_H-M   'P 1'
#
loop_
_entity.id
_entity.type
_entity.pdbx_description
1 polymer ?
#
loop_
_entity_poly.entity_id
_entity_poly.type
_entity_poly.pdbx_seq_one_letter_code
_entity_poly.pdbx_strand_id
1 'polypeptide(L)'
;ISAIVGRQLPFLSVIVPLWLCVTMCGFKRSMEVLPAILVAGLCFAISQFVFSNYHGPTLPDIMSAIITLVGLVILLRFWKPATIWRFEGEKPTVLTGKGYSFGEVIRAWIPFIILAVMVFFWGLPQFKAFLDGISGSIATKGFAWPMLDGMVSRTVPVVPAETPYAAFFKFGWLSAGGTAILLSGFFAVPFMPKYSFGKAVACFFSTIYQLRFPVLTIATILGLAFLMNYSGMSTTLGIGFTKTGSLFPFFAPILGWLGVFLTGSDTSSNALFCGMQRSTAQAVGMPPELAVAVNSSGGVTGKMISPQSISVATAATGMIGQEGNLFRFALGHSIAMTLFICVLTY
;
A
#
# COMPACT_ATOMS: atom_id res chain seq x y z
N ILE A 1 12.86 -7.28 7.56
CA ILE A 1 11.43 -7.16 7.24
C ILE A 1 11.26 -7.08 5.72
N SER A 2 11.84 -6.08 5.02
CA SER A 2 11.71 -5.93 3.56
C SER A 2 12.01 -7.22 2.79
N ALA A 3 13.12 -7.89 3.11
CA ALA A 3 13.51 -9.14 2.46
C ALA A 3 12.49 -10.28 2.70
N ILE A 4 11.89 -10.36 3.88
CA ILE A 4 10.86 -11.37 4.19
C ILE A 4 9.59 -11.12 3.37
N VAL A 5 9.09 -9.88 3.39
CA VAL A 5 7.94 -9.46 2.57
C VAL A 5 8.21 -9.72 1.08
N GLY A 6 9.42 -9.36 0.62
CA GLY A 6 9.85 -9.57 -0.76
C GLY A 6 10.14 -11.03 -1.16
N ARG A 7 10.01 -11.98 -0.23
CA ARG A 7 10.00 -13.42 -0.52
C ARG A 7 8.59 -14.00 -0.54
N GLN A 8 7.63 -13.35 0.09
CA GLN A 8 6.23 -13.79 0.14
C GLN A 8 5.38 -13.18 -0.98
N LEU A 9 5.43 -11.85 -1.16
CA LEU A 9 4.56 -11.14 -2.11
C LEU A 9 4.82 -11.47 -3.59
N PRO A 10 6.04 -11.83 -4.07
CA PRO A 10 6.26 -12.24 -5.45
C PRO A 10 5.34 -13.37 -5.92
N PHE A 11 4.98 -14.30 -5.06
CA PHE A 11 4.02 -15.36 -5.41
C PHE A 11 2.64 -14.78 -5.77
N LEU A 12 2.15 -13.82 -4.97
CA LEU A 12 0.91 -13.10 -5.31
C LEU A 12 1.09 -12.27 -6.58
N SER A 13 2.23 -11.62 -6.78
CA SER A 13 2.50 -10.81 -7.97
C SER A 13 2.42 -11.61 -9.26
N VAL A 14 2.78 -12.90 -9.25
CA VAL A 14 2.61 -13.81 -10.38
C VAL A 14 1.14 -14.21 -10.57
N ILE A 15 0.43 -14.47 -9.46
CA ILE A 15 -0.94 -14.99 -9.49
C ILE A 15 -1.96 -13.89 -9.83
N VAL A 16 -1.79 -12.68 -9.29
CA VAL A 16 -2.78 -11.60 -9.39
C VAL A 16 -3.15 -11.21 -10.82
N PRO A 17 -2.23 -11.06 -11.80
CA PRO A 17 -2.61 -10.74 -13.17
C PRO A 17 -3.51 -11.81 -13.80
N LEU A 18 -3.20 -13.10 -13.57
CA LEU A 18 -4.05 -14.20 -14.02
C LEU A 18 -5.40 -14.20 -13.32
N TRP A 19 -5.40 -14.01 -12.00
CA TRP A 19 -6.61 -13.95 -11.18
C TRP A 19 -7.57 -12.86 -11.67
N LEU A 20 -7.04 -11.65 -11.94
CA LEU A 20 -7.83 -10.54 -12.46
C LEU A 20 -8.43 -10.86 -13.83
N CYS A 21 -7.64 -11.39 -14.77
CA CYS A 21 -8.13 -11.76 -16.10
C CYS A 21 -9.21 -12.85 -16.00
N VAL A 22 -8.99 -13.87 -15.18
CA VAL A 22 -9.98 -14.96 -14.98
C VAL A 22 -11.28 -14.42 -14.37
N THR A 23 -11.19 -13.51 -13.43
CA THR A 23 -12.36 -12.87 -12.81
C THR A 23 -13.16 -12.02 -13.82
N MET A 24 -12.47 -11.35 -14.76
CA MET A 24 -13.10 -10.49 -15.77
C MET A 24 -13.72 -11.25 -16.94
N CYS A 25 -13.00 -12.19 -17.52
CA CYS A 25 -13.38 -12.82 -18.80
C CYS A 25 -13.46 -14.36 -18.77
N GLY A 26 -13.22 -14.96 -17.59
CA GLY A 26 -13.20 -16.40 -17.39
C GLY A 26 -11.88 -17.06 -17.80
N PHE A 27 -11.67 -18.29 -17.33
CA PHE A 27 -10.39 -19.01 -17.47
C PHE A 27 -9.97 -19.22 -18.92
N LYS A 28 -10.90 -19.70 -19.77
CA LYS A 28 -10.59 -20.04 -21.17
C LYS A 28 -10.07 -18.84 -21.98
N ARG A 29 -10.70 -17.68 -21.83
CA ARG A 29 -10.30 -16.44 -22.53
C ARG A 29 -9.01 -15.84 -21.94
N SER A 30 -8.78 -16.01 -20.65
CA SER A 30 -7.53 -15.56 -20.00
C SER A 30 -6.32 -16.31 -20.56
N MET A 31 -6.47 -17.58 -20.96
CA MET A 31 -5.38 -18.36 -21.58
C MET A 31 -4.96 -17.81 -22.94
N GLU A 32 -5.82 -17.12 -23.66
CA GLU A 32 -5.48 -16.48 -24.95
C GLU A 32 -4.47 -15.34 -24.78
N VAL A 33 -4.43 -14.71 -23.60
CA VAL A 33 -3.51 -13.61 -23.25
C VAL A 33 -2.44 -14.05 -22.23
N LEU A 34 -2.28 -15.36 -22.04
CA LEU A 34 -1.33 -15.92 -21.06
C LEU A 34 0.10 -15.40 -21.20
N PRO A 35 0.69 -15.21 -22.40
CA PRO A 35 2.03 -14.62 -22.50
C PRO A 35 2.15 -13.23 -21.86
N ALA A 36 1.15 -12.37 -22.04
CA ALA A 36 1.13 -11.05 -21.43
C ALA A 36 0.95 -11.13 -19.90
N ILE A 37 0.08 -12.01 -19.42
CA ILE A 37 -0.13 -12.29 -18.01
C ILE A 37 1.16 -12.75 -17.33
N LEU A 38 1.87 -13.70 -17.95
CA LEU A 38 3.13 -14.23 -17.42
C LEU A 38 4.23 -13.17 -17.40
N VAL A 39 4.39 -12.40 -18.49
CA VAL A 39 5.36 -11.31 -18.51
C VAL A 39 5.05 -10.27 -17.44
N ALA A 40 3.78 -9.88 -17.29
CA ALA A 40 3.38 -8.93 -16.25
C ALA A 40 3.71 -9.46 -14.85
N GLY A 41 3.29 -10.68 -14.54
CA GLY A 41 3.50 -11.29 -13.23
C GLY A 41 4.97 -11.56 -12.92
N LEU A 42 5.70 -12.18 -13.85
CA LEU A 42 7.10 -12.54 -13.63
C LEU A 42 8.04 -11.32 -13.58
N CYS A 43 7.88 -10.35 -14.47
CA CYS A 43 8.68 -9.13 -14.44
C CYS A 43 8.49 -8.40 -13.09
N PHE A 44 7.25 -8.29 -12.63
CA PHE A 44 6.97 -7.65 -11.34
C PHE A 44 7.55 -8.46 -10.19
N ALA A 45 7.30 -9.75 -10.12
CA ALA A 45 7.73 -10.64 -9.04
C ALA A 45 9.26 -10.70 -8.90
N ILE A 46 9.98 -10.88 -10.02
CA ILE A 46 11.44 -10.95 -10.01
C ILE A 46 12.03 -9.62 -9.56
N SER A 47 11.53 -8.51 -10.09
CA SER A 47 12.01 -7.18 -9.71
C SER A 47 11.72 -6.89 -8.24
N GLN A 48 10.51 -7.17 -7.77
CA GLN A 48 10.11 -7.02 -6.37
C GLN A 48 11.02 -7.82 -5.45
N PHE A 49 11.30 -9.08 -5.79
CA PHE A 49 12.23 -9.92 -5.03
C PHE A 49 13.65 -9.31 -4.99
N VAL A 50 14.20 -8.94 -6.13
CA VAL A 50 15.56 -8.39 -6.22
C VAL A 50 15.68 -7.11 -5.42
N PHE A 51 14.83 -6.13 -5.68
CA PHE A 51 14.93 -4.83 -5.01
C PHE A 51 14.64 -4.90 -3.51
N SER A 52 13.66 -5.70 -3.07
CA SER A 52 13.34 -5.82 -1.66
C SER A 52 14.42 -6.55 -0.84
N ASN A 53 15.16 -7.48 -1.44
CA ASN A 53 16.20 -8.23 -0.76
C ASN A 53 17.57 -7.54 -0.78
N TYR A 54 17.91 -6.78 -1.85
CA TYR A 54 19.25 -6.23 -2.05
C TYR A 54 19.31 -4.71 -1.91
N HIS A 55 18.21 -3.96 -2.11
CA HIS A 55 18.16 -2.50 -2.02
C HIS A 55 17.28 -1.97 -0.87
N GLY A 56 16.44 -2.83 -0.29
CA GLY A 56 15.57 -2.44 0.82
C GLY A 56 14.17 -2.00 0.38
N PRO A 57 13.39 -1.33 1.26
CA PRO A 57 11.94 -1.17 1.08
C PRO A 57 11.52 0.00 0.17
N THR A 58 12.43 0.87 -0.25
CA THR A 58 12.05 2.14 -0.89
C THR A 58 11.80 2.06 -2.39
N LEU A 59 12.42 1.11 -3.08
CA LEU A 59 12.41 1.02 -4.54
C LEU A 59 11.62 -0.14 -5.15
N PRO A 60 11.20 -1.20 -4.43
CA PRO A 60 10.62 -2.40 -5.04
C PRO A 60 9.46 -2.09 -5.97
N ASP A 61 8.49 -1.29 -5.54
CA ASP A 61 7.26 -1.04 -6.30
C ASP A 61 7.52 -0.24 -7.57
N ILE A 62 8.32 0.83 -7.47
CA ILE A 62 8.63 1.71 -8.60
C ILE A 62 9.41 0.95 -9.68
N MET A 63 10.46 0.23 -9.27
CA MET A 63 11.30 -0.52 -10.21
C MET A 63 10.53 -1.69 -10.82
N SER A 64 9.72 -2.39 -10.04
CA SER A 64 8.89 -3.48 -10.55
C SER A 64 7.86 -2.99 -11.56
N ALA A 65 7.23 -1.84 -11.32
CA ALA A 65 6.29 -1.24 -12.26
C ALA A 65 6.98 -0.85 -13.58
N ILE A 66 8.14 -0.19 -13.52
CA ILE A 66 8.91 0.20 -14.72
C ILE A 66 9.36 -1.02 -15.53
N ILE A 67 9.95 -2.02 -14.87
CA ILE A 67 10.45 -3.23 -15.53
C ILE A 67 9.29 -4.01 -16.16
N THR A 68 8.15 -4.10 -15.47
CA THR A 68 6.96 -4.74 -16.01
C THR A 68 6.41 -4.00 -17.23
N LEU A 69 6.35 -2.68 -17.19
CA LEU A 69 5.91 -1.86 -18.32
C LEU A 69 6.82 -2.08 -19.53
N VAL A 70 8.14 -2.02 -19.33
CA VAL A 70 9.13 -2.26 -20.39
C VAL A 70 8.99 -3.68 -20.96
N GLY A 71 8.86 -4.68 -20.08
CA GLY A 71 8.65 -6.08 -20.48
C GLY A 71 7.41 -6.27 -21.35
N LEU A 72 6.29 -5.66 -20.96
CA LEU A 72 5.05 -5.71 -21.75
C LEU A 72 5.18 -4.97 -23.08
N VAL A 73 5.83 -3.79 -23.11
CA VAL A 73 6.06 -3.07 -24.37
C VAL A 73 6.93 -3.87 -25.32
N ILE A 74 7.95 -4.55 -24.83
CA ILE A 74 8.81 -5.44 -25.63
C ILE A 74 7.98 -6.61 -26.15
N LEU A 75 7.23 -7.30 -25.27
CA LEU A 75 6.39 -8.43 -25.68
C LEU A 75 5.42 -8.04 -26.81
N LEU A 76 4.70 -6.93 -26.64
CA LEU A 76 3.67 -6.48 -27.58
C LEU A 76 4.22 -6.04 -28.95
N ARG A 77 5.54 -5.86 -29.09
CA ARG A 77 6.19 -5.65 -30.41
C ARG A 77 6.27 -6.94 -31.21
N PHE A 78 6.41 -8.09 -30.54
CA PHE A 78 6.61 -9.38 -31.17
C PHE A 78 5.37 -10.27 -31.13
N TRP A 79 4.49 -10.01 -30.18
CA TRP A 79 3.30 -10.83 -29.95
C TRP A 79 2.05 -9.95 -29.82
N LYS A 80 0.95 -10.45 -30.44
CA LYS A 80 -0.38 -9.83 -30.31
C LYS A 80 -1.40 -10.92 -30.04
N PRO A 81 -2.43 -10.67 -29.20
CA PRO A 81 -3.50 -11.65 -28.99
C PRO A 81 -4.26 -11.88 -30.29
N ALA A 82 -4.66 -13.15 -30.54
CA ALA A 82 -5.43 -13.51 -31.72
C ALA A 82 -6.84 -12.90 -31.69
N THR A 83 -7.43 -12.79 -30.50
CA THR A 83 -8.76 -12.21 -30.30
C THR A 83 -8.67 -11.07 -29.29
N ILE A 84 -9.47 -10.02 -29.53
CA ILE A 84 -9.62 -8.91 -28.58
C ILE A 84 -10.94 -9.11 -27.86
N TRP A 85 -10.86 -9.47 -26.57
CA TRP A 85 -12.04 -9.57 -25.72
C TRP A 85 -12.63 -8.19 -25.42
N ARG A 86 -13.96 -8.12 -25.37
CA ARG A 86 -14.71 -6.90 -25.05
C ARG A 86 -15.90 -7.24 -24.16
N PHE A 87 -16.36 -6.26 -23.39
CA PHE A 87 -17.61 -6.39 -22.65
C PHE A 87 -18.82 -6.42 -23.62
N GLU A 88 -19.90 -7.05 -23.18
CA GLU A 88 -21.15 -7.02 -23.95
C GLU A 88 -21.65 -5.59 -24.14
N GLY A 89 -21.92 -5.20 -25.38
CA GLY A 89 -22.34 -3.84 -25.74
C GLY A 89 -21.19 -2.85 -25.97
N GLU A 90 -19.94 -3.21 -25.76
CA GLU A 90 -18.79 -2.36 -26.05
C GLU A 90 -18.58 -2.23 -27.57
N LYS A 91 -18.70 -0.98 -28.06
CA LYS A 91 -18.45 -0.68 -29.49
C LYS A 91 -16.96 -0.87 -29.80
N PRO A 92 -16.62 -1.45 -30.99
CA PRO A 92 -15.24 -1.51 -31.42
C PRO A 92 -14.63 -0.13 -31.45
N THR A 93 -13.66 0.13 -30.60
CA THR A 93 -12.85 1.34 -30.70
C THR A 93 -11.98 1.17 -31.93
N VAL A 94 -12.41 1.73 -33.04
CA VAL A 94 -11.56 1.86 -34.21
C VAL A 94 -10.47 2.83 -33.82
N LEU A 95 -9.25 2.34 -33.65
CA LEU A 95 -8.08 3.20 -33.48
C LEU A 95 -7.82 3.92 -34.83
N THR A 96 -8.70 4.84 -35.19
CA THR A 96 -8.58 5.75 -36.35
C THR A 96 -7.61 6.89 -36.05
N GLY A 97 -6.67 6.69 -35.16
CA GLY A 97 -5.72 7.70 -34.76
C GLY A 97 -4.44 7.62 -35.58
N LYS A 98 -4.05 8.74 -36.21
CA LYS A 98 -2.64 9.00 -36.46
C LYS A 98 -1.90 8.73 -35.15
N GLY A 99 -0.87 7.88 -35.18
CA GLY A 99 -0.07 7.60 -33.99
C GLY A 99 0.39 8.92 -33.39
N TYR A 100 0.29 9.03 -32.04
CA TYR A 100 0.77 10.21 -31.32
C TYR A 100 2.27 10.40 -31.59
N SER A 101 2.69 11.64 -31.79
CA SER A 101 4.11 11.96 -31.89
C SER A 101 4.80 11.68 -30.55
N PHE A 102 6.10 11.36 -30.60
CA PHE A 102 6.89 11.12 -29.38
C PHE A 102 6.78 12.31 -28.40
N GLY A 103 6.76 13.56 -28.92
CA GLY A 103 6.60 14.76 -28.11
C GLY A 103 5.25 14.85 -27.40
N GLU A 104 4.15 14.42 -28.04
CA GLU A 104 2.82 14.37 -27.42
C GLU A 104 2.76 13.32 -26.32
N VAL A 105 3.37 12.16 -26.55
CA VAL A 105 3.46 11.10 -25.54
C VAL A 105 4.27 11.59 -24.34
N ILE A 106 5.46 12.15 -24.54
CA ILE A 106 6.28 12.69 -23.44
C ILE A 106 5.50 13.75 -22.66
N ARG A 107 4.84 14.69 -23.36
CA ARG A 107 4.06 15.74 -22.70
C ARG A 107 2.94 15.17 -21.83
N ALA A 108 2.28 14.11 -22.27
CA ALA A 108 1.25 13.43 -21.49
C ALA A 108 1.84 12.71 -20.25
N TRP A 109 3.10 12.27 -20.34
CA TRP A 109 3.80 11.56 -19.25
C TRP A 109 4.49 12.49 -18.26
N ILE A 110 4.71 13.77 -18.59
CA ILE A 110 5.42 14.73 -17.72
C ILE A 110 4.88 14.73 -16.28
N PRO A 111 3.57 14.78 -16.00
CA PRO A 111 3.07 14.77 -14.61
C PRO A 111 3.50 13.53 -13.83
N PHE A 112 3.48 12.36 -14.48
CA PHE A 112 3.88 11.09 -13.86
C PHE A 112 5.40 11.01 -13.67
N ILE A 113 6.17 11.54 -14.61
CA ILE A 113 7.64 11.62 -14.51
C ILE A 113 8.02 12.53 -13.33
N ILE A 114 7.41 13.71 -13.22
CA ILE A 114 7.64 14.63 -12.09
C ILE A 114 7.28 13.93 -10.78
N LEU A 115 6.14 13.27 -10.71
CA LEU A 115 5.72 12.51 -9.52
C LEU A 115 6.75 11.45 -9.14
N ALA A 116 7.18 10.63 -10.10
CA ALA A 116 8.16 9.56 -9.85
C ALA A 116 9.49 10.12 -9.35
N VAL A 117 9.99 11.19 -9.96
CA VAL A 117 11.23 11.87 -9.57
C VAL A 117 11.11 12.45 -8.16
N MET A 118 10.02 13.15 -7.87
CA MET A 118 9.79 13.73 -6.54
C MET A 118 9.72 12.65 -5.46
N VAL A 119 8.93 11.59 -5.69
CA VAL A 119 8.80 10.47 -4.73
C VAL A 119 10.13 9.75 -4.54
N PHE A 120 10.93 9.59 -5.61
CA PHE A 120 12.28 9.03 -5.52
C PHE A 120 13.18 9.85 -4.57
N PHE A 121 13.26 11.16 -4.75
CA PHE A 121 14.07 12.02 -3.88
C PHE A 121 13.56 11.99 -2.43
N TRP A 122 12.25 12.06 -2.22
CA TRP A 122 11.65 11.93 -0.88
C TRP A 122 11.86 10.56 -0.24
N GLY A 123 12.13 9.52 -1.03
CA GLY A 123 12.51 8.19 -0.55
C GLY A 123 13.95 8.10 -0.01
N LEU A 124 14.84 9.01 -0.41
CA LEU A 124 16.24 9.01 0.00
C LEU A 124 16.41 9.49 1.45
N PRO A 125 17.06 8.70 2.34
CA PRO A 125 17.25 9.08 3.74
C PRO A 125 17.98 10.42 3.91
N GLN A 126 18.99 10.70 3.08
CA GLN A 126 19.76 11.94 3.11
C GLN A 126 18.88 13.15 2.77
N PHE A 127 18.04 13.03 1.75
CA PHE A 127 17.12 14.07 1.34
C PHE A 127 16.04 14.33 2.39
N LYS A 128 15.51 13.26 3.01
CA LYS A 128 14.59 13.36 4.13
C LYS A 128 15.21 14.11 5.32
N ALA A 129 16.42 13.75 5.70
CA ALA A 129 17.14 14.41 6.78
C ALA A 129 17.38 15.91 6.49
N PHE A 130 17.70 16.26 5.24
CA PHE A 130 17.82 17.65 4.79
C PHE A 130 16.50 18.41 4.94
N LEU A 131 15.38 17.82 4.48
CA LEU A 131 14.04 18.43 4.60
C LEU A 131 13.60 18.58 6.05
N ASP A 132 13.89 17.59 6.90
CA ASP A 132 13.62 17.67 8.34
C ASP A 132 14.44 18.78 9.00
N GLY A 133 15.69 18.98 8.58
CA GLY A 133 16.53 20.10 9.02
C GLY A 133 15.91 21.47 8.69
N ILE A 134 15.36 21.63 7.49
CA ILE A 134 14.65 22.86 7.08
C ILE A 134 13.35 23.02 7.86
N SER A 135 12.64 21.92 8.16
CA SER A 135 11.36 21.95 8.88
C SER A 135 11.48 22.36 10.35
N GLY A 136 12.70 22.42 10.88
CA GLY A 136 12.98 22.90 12.23
C GLY A 136 12.89 21.84 13.33
N SER A 137 12.86 22.30 14.59
CA SER A 137 12.95 21.41 15.76
C SER A 137 11.80 20.42 15.90
N ILE A 138 10.60 20.77 15.45
CA ILE A 138 9.42 19.90 15.51
C ILE A 138 9.59 18.65 14.62
N ALA A 139 10.26 18.79 13.48
CA ALA A 139 10.54 17.67 12.58
C ALA A 139 11.75 16.85 13.04
N THR A 140 12.81 17.49 13.50
CA THR A 140 14.07 16.84 13.90
C THR A 140 14.01 16.25 15.29
N LYS A 141 13.64 17.07 16.30
CA LYS A 141 13.58 16.69 17.71
C LYS A 141 12.20 16.16 18.11
N GLY A 142 11.12 16.70 17.49
CA GLY A 142 9.75 16.41 17.91
C GLY A 142 9.40 17.03 19.27
N PHE A 143 8.26 16.64 19.82
CA PHE A 143 7.88 16.99 21.18
C PHE A 143 7.25 15.80 21.90
N ALA A 144 7.47 15.74 23.21
CA ALA A 144 6.81 14.80 24.09
C ALA A 144 5.33 15.19 24.26
N TRP A 145 4.42 14.24 24.18
CA TRP A 145 3.00 14.51 24.36
C TRP A 145 2.71 14.83 25.82
N PRO A 146 2.20 16.01 26.13
CA PRO A 146 1.95 16.40 27.52
C PRO A 146 1.04 15.39 28.23
N MET A 147 1.35 15.09 29.49
CA MET A 147 0.60 14.18 30.37
C MET A 147 0.50 12.71 29.87
N LEU A 148 1.25 12.31 28.84
CA LEU A 148 1.25 10.94 28.36
C LEU A 148 2.67 10.34 28.23
N ASP A 149 3.65 11.14 27.84
CA ASP A 149 5.03 10.68 27.66
C ASP A 149 5.62 10.15 28.95
N GLY A 150 6.04 8.88 28.94
CA GLY A 150 6.59 8.20 30.11
C GLY A 150 5.61 7.87 31.25
N MET A 151 4.32 8.23 31.12
CA MET A 151 3.30 7.93 32.14
C MET A 151 2.77 6.49 32.07
N VAL A 152 2.94 5.83 30.93
CA VAL A 152 2.58 4.42 30.73
C VAL A 152 3.86 3.61 30.71
N SER A 153 3.94 2.53 31.50
CA SER A 153 5.05 1.57 31.47
C SER A 153 4.65 0.27 30.78
N ARG A 154 5.58 -0.29 30.05
CA ARG A 154 5.50 -1.66 29.54
C ARG A 154 6.19 -2.58 30.52
N THR A 155 5.56 -3.71 30.83
CA THR A 155 6.05 -4.70 31.80
C THR A 155 6.13 -6.10 31.19
N VAL A 156 6.64 -7.06 31.94
CA VAL A 156 6.62 -8.49 31.55
C VAL A 156 5.16 -8.94 31.33
N PRO A 157 4.85 -9.72 30.29
CA PRO A 157 5.73 -10.41 29.34
C PRO A 157 6.05 -9.62 28.06
N VAL A 158 5.62 -8.37 27.95
CA VAL A 158 5.76 -7.55 26.72
C VAL A 158 7.21 -7.13 26.49
N VAL A 159 7.88 -6.80 27.58
CA VAL A 159 9.30 -6.44 27.62
C VAL A 159 9.98 -7.17 28.78
N PRO A 160 11.28 -7.49 28.68
CA PRO A 160 11.99 -8.22 29.75
C PRO A 160 12.08 -7.49 31.07
N ALA A 161 12.09 -6.15 31.06
CA ALA A 161 12.12 -5.29 32.22
C ALA A 161 11.16 -4.10 32.01
N GLU A 162 10.67 -3.53 33.10
CA GLU A 162 9.79 -2.39 33.02
C GLU A 162 10.48 -1.22 32.28
N THR A 163 9.83 -0.71 31.26
CA THR A 163 10.32 0.41 30.43
C THR A 163 9.21 1.41 30.20
N PRO A 164 9.48 2.72 30.39
CA PRO A 164 8.51 3.76 30.07
C PRO A 164 8.15 3.72 28.58
N TYR A 165 6.88 3.88 28.27
CA TYR A 165 6.40 3.94 26.90
C TYR A 165 6.42 5.40 26.42
N ALA A 166 7.32 5.71 25.50
CA ALA A 166 7.45 7.05 24.97
C ALA A 166 6.21 7.44 24.14
N ALA A 167 5.66 8.61 24.41
CA ALA A 167 4.63 9.27 23.63
C ALA A 167 5.20 10.50 22.94
N PHE A 168 6.00 10.28 21.91
CA PHE A 168 6.78 11.29 21.25
C PHE A 168 6.26 11.53 19.83
N PHE A 169 5.96 12.78 19.46
CA PHE A 169 5.45 13.14 18.15
C PHE A 169 6.47 13.97 17.36
N LYS A 170 6.77 13.52 16.13
CA LYS A 170 7.60 14.25 15.16
C LYS A 170 6.74 14.69 13.99
N PHE A 171 6.73 15.99 13.73
CA PHE A 171 5.94 16.57 12.65
C PHE A 171 6.82 16.94 11.46
N GLY A 172 7.18 15.92 10.68
CA GLY A 172 7.96 16.08 9.43
C GLY A 172 7.07 16.49 8.25
N TRP A 173 6.48 17.69 8.33
CA TRP A 173 5.52 18.16 7.32
C TRP A 173 6.14 18.31 5.92
N LEU A 174 7.42 18.68 5.83
CA LEU A 174 8.11 18.82 4.54
C LEU A 174 8.64 17.48 4.03
N SER A 175 9.11 16.60 4.90
CA SER A 175 9.64 15.27 4.56
C SER A 175 8.57 14.21 4.35
N ALA A 176 7.30 14.54 4.63
CA ALA A 176 6.18 13.63 4.41
C ALA A 176 5.98 13.33 2.92
N GLY A 177 5.70 12.07 2.58
CA GLY A 177 5.44 11.65 1.20
C GLY A 177 4.26 12.37 0.54
N GLY A 178 3.24 12.72 1.33
CA GLY A 178 2.11 13.54 0.86
C GLY A 178 2.53 14.91 0.34
N THR A 179 3.56 15.53 0.94
CA THR A 179 4.11 16.80 0.48
C THR A 179 4.80 16.65 -0.88
N ALA A 180 5.55 15.56 -1.10
CA ALA A 180 6.11 15.25 -2.41
C ALA A 180 5.04 15.15 -3.49
N ILE A 181 3.95 14.43 -3.22
CA ILE A 181 2.83 14.26 -4.15
C ILE A 181 2.13 15.60 -4.43
N LEU A 182 1.87 16.39 -3.39
CA LEU A 182 1.27 17.72 -3.53
C LEU A 182 2.12 18.65 -4.40
N LEU A 183 3.42 18.73 -4.10
CA LEU A 183 4.36 19.56 -4.85
C LEU A 183 4.49 19.07 -6.29
N SER A 184 4.53 17.76 -6.53
CA SER A 184 4.59 17.22 -7.90
C SER A 184 3.39 17.66 -8.74
N GLY A 185 2.20 17.70 -8.15
CA GLY A 185 0.99 18.21 -8.78
C GLY A 185 1.13 19.67 -9.22
N PHE A 186 1.63 20.53 -8.32
CA PHE A 186 1.86 21.94 -8.65
C PHE A 186 2.98 22.14 -9.68
N PHE A 187 4.07 21.40 -9.59
CA PHE A 187 5.16 21.46 -10.58
C PHE A 187 4.75 20.93 -11.97
N ALA A 188 3.72 20.07 -12.05
CA ALA A 188 3.20 19.61 -13.34
C ALA A 188 2.32 20.66 -14.06
N VAL A 189 1.73 21.63 -13.34
CA VAL A 189 0.80 22.63 -13.91
C VAL A 189 1.34 23.36 -15.14
N PRO A 190 2.60 23.86 -15.17
CA PRO A 190 3.13 24.58 -16.34
C PRO A 190 3.18 23.74 -17.62
N PHE A 191 3.23 22.42 -17.48
CA PHE A 191 3.32 21.48 -18.60
C PHE A 191 1.95 21.00 -19.09
N MET A 192 0.86 21.34 -18.37
CA MET A 192 -0.50 20.91 -18.67
C MET A 192 -1.21 21.97 -19.53
N PRO A 193 -1.55 21.66 -20.80
CA PRO A 193 -2.27 22.60 -21.65
C PRO A 193 -3.62 22.96 -21.03
N LYS A 194 -3.98 24.26 -21.07
CA LYS A 194 -5.27 24.79 -20.59
C LYS A 194 -5.49 24.67 -19.07
N TYR A 195 -4.45 24.35 -18.28
CA TYR A 195 -4.51 24.32 -16.83
C TYR A 195 -3.73 25.51 -16.25
N SER A 196 -4.19 26.06 -15.13
CA SER A 196 -3.55 27.20 -14.46
C SER A 196 -3.37 26.94 -12.98
N PHE A 197 -2.45 27.66 -12.35
CA PHE A 197 -2.23 27.56 -10.91
C PHE A 197 -3.52 27.85 -10.11
N GLY A 198 -4.33 28.80 -10.53
CA GLY A 198 -5.62 29.07 -9.88
C GLY A 198 -6.56 27.86 -9.93
N LYS A 199 -6.61 27.15 -11.06
CA LYS A 199 -7.39 25.91 -11.18
C LYS A 199 -6.80 24.78 -10.33
N ALA A 200 -5.48 24.69 -10.21
CA ALA A 200 -4.83 23.71 -9.36
C ALA A 200 -5.15 23.93 -7.87
N VAL A 201 -5.11 25.18 -7.42
CA VAL A 201 -5.50 25.55 -6.05
C VAL A 201 -6.97 25.27 -5.79
N ALA A 202 -7.85 25.63 -6.72
CA ALA A 202 -9.29 25.33 -6.62
C ALA A 202 -9.54 23.82 -6.56
N CYS A 203 -8.85 23.03 -7.39
CA CYS A 203 -8.89 21.58 -7.37
C CYS A 203 -8.44 21.00 -6.01
N PHE A 204 -7.37 21.54 -5.44
CA PHE A 204 -6.87 21.13 -4.12
C PHE A 204 -7.93 21.32 -3.03
N PHE A 205 -8.54 22.51 -2.94
CA PHE A 205 -9.59 22.75 -1.94
C PHE A 205 -10.86 21.93 -2.19
N SER A 206 -11.24 21.74 -3.45
CA SER A 206 -12.35 20.86 -3.83
C SER A 206 -12.08 19.41 -3.38
N THR A 207 -10.84 18.92 -3.55
CA THR A 207 -10.42 17.59 -3.11
C THR A 207 -10.46 17.46 -1.59
N ILE A 208 -9.98 18.46 -0.85
CA ILE A 208 -10.10 18.47 0.63
C ILE A 208 -11.56 18.37 1.07
N TYR A 209 -12.43 19.17 0.44
CA TYR A 209 -13.86 19.13 0.76
C TYR A 209 -14.48 17.75 0.45
N GLN A 210 -14.12 17.16 -0.69
CA GLN A 210 -14.58 15.83 -1.08
C GLN A 210 -14.10 14.74 -0.10
N LEU A 211 -12.85 14.85 0.37
CA LEU A 211 -12.20 13.86 1.25
C LEU A 211 -12.42 14.14 2.75
N ARG A 212 -13.26 15.12 3.14
CA ARG A 212 -13.44 15.48 4.56
C ARG A 212 -13.86 14.31 5.46
N PHE A 213 -14.77 13.46 4.99
CA PHE A 213 -15.20 12.28 5.76
C PHE A 213 -14.14 11.18 5.81
N PRO A 214 -13.49 10.78 4.69
CA PRO A 214 -12.32 9.92 4.76
C PRO A 214 -11.22 10.39 5.70
N VAL A 215 -10.89 11.69 5.70
CA VAL A 215 -9.88 12.26 6.61
C VAL A 215 -10.32 12.14 8.07
N LEU A 216 -11.58 12.46 8.38
CA LEU A 216 -12.13 12.31 9.73
C LEU A 216 -12.09 10.83 10.17
N THR A 217 -12.50 9.93 9.31
CA THR A 217 -12.47 8.48 9.58
C THR A 217 -11.05 7.99 9.89
N ILE A 218 -10.06 8.39 9.08
CA ILE A 218 -8.66 8.01 9.30
C ILE A 218 -8.15 8.58 10.62
N ALA A 219 -8.43 9.85 10.92
CA ALA A 219 -8.02 10.48 12.17
C ALA A 219 -8.62 9.75 13.40
N THR A 220 -9.89 9.38 13.34
CA THR A 220 -10.57 8.66 14.43
C THR A 220 -10.00 7.24 14.61
N ILE A 221 -9.74 6.52 13.50
CA ILE A 221 -9.15 5.17 13.55
C ILE A 221 -7.72 5.22 14.12
N LEU A 222 -6.90 6.20 13.71
CA LEU A 222 -5.57 6.38 14.28
C LEU A 222 -5.62 6.74 15.76
N GLY A 223 -6.57 7.60 16.17
CA GLY A 223 -6.80 7.90 17.58
C GLY A 223 -7.15 6.65 18.38
N LEU A 224 -8.04 5.80 17.86
CA LEU A 224 -8.38 4.51 18.47
C LEU A 224 -7.15 3.59 18.55
N ALA A 225 -6.34 3.52 17.49
CA ALA A 225 -5.11 2.71 17.47
C ALA A 225 -4.13 3.12 18.57
N PHE A 226 -3.89 4.41 18.73
CA PHE A 226 -3.05 4.92 19.82
C PHE A 226 -3.66 4.64 21.20
N LEU A 227 -4.98 4.84 21.36
CA LEU A 227 -5.68 4.50 22.59
C LEU A 227 -5.49 3.02 22.96
N MET A 228 -5.69 2.11 22.02
CA MET A 228 -5.50 0.66 22.22
C MET A 228 -4.06 0.31 22.61
N ASN A 229 -3.07 1.00 22.03
CA ASN A 229 -1.66 0.77 22.35
C ASN A 229 -1.30 1.28 23.76
N TYR A 230 -1.72 2.51 24.12
CA TYR A 230 -1.40 3.08 25.41
C TYR A 230 -2.23 2.50 26.57
N SER A 231 -3.46 2.02 26.31
CA SER A 231 -4.28 1.32 27.31
C SER A 231 -3.89 -0.14 27.55
N GLY A 232 -2.96 -0.69 26.74
CA GLY A 232 -2.56 -2.10 26.82
C GLY A 232 -3.54 -3.09 26.16
N MET A 233 -4.65 -2.62 25.56
CA MET A 233 -5.61 -3.49 24.87
C MET A 233 -4.96 -4.32 23.75
N SER A 234 -4.12 -3.69 22.93
CA SER A 234 -3.37 -4.39 21.88
C SER A 234 -2.49 -5.51 22.45
N THR A 235 -1.84 -5.25 23.58
CA THR A 235 -0.99 -6.22 24.28
C THR A 235 -1.81 -7.37 24.88
N THR A 236 -2.94 -7.07 25.50
CA THR A 236 -3.86 -8.08 26.05
C THR A 236 -4.37 -9.04 24.97
N LEU A 237 -4.74 -8.49 23.80
CA LEU A 237 -5.10 -9.30 22.63
C LEU A 237 -3.92 -10.17 22.17
N GLY A 238 -2.69 -9.61 22.12
CA GLY A 238 -1.48 -10.35 21.78
C GLY A 238 -1.22 -11.53 22.71
N ILE A 239 -1.34 -11.34 24.01
CA ILE A 239 -1.21 -12.43 25.01
C ILE A 239 -2.30 -13.50 24.78
N GLY A 240 -3.53 -13.09 24.41
CA GLY A 240 -4.56 -14.03 24.01
C GLY A 240 -4.16 -14.92 22.84
N PHE A 241 -3.49 -14.34 21.84
CA PHE A 241 -2.99 -15.08 20.67
C PHE A 241 -1.82 -16.03 20.97
N THR A 242 -1.10 -15.86 22.08
CA THR A 242 -0.07 -16.86 22.48
C THR A 242 -0.64 -18.25 22.69
N LYS A 243 -1.94 -18.35 23.01
CA LYS A 243 -2.65 -19.64 23.16
C LYS A 243 -2.71 -20.43 21.85
N THR A 244 -2.50 -19.81 20.70
CA THR A 244 -2.43 -20.52 19.41
C THR A 244 -1.13 -21.31 19.24
N GLY A 245 -0.12 -21.06 20.07
CA GLY A 245 1.15 -21.78 20.08
C GLY A 245 1.81 -21.79 18.71
N SER A 246 2.18 -22.98 18.23
CA SER A 246 2.84 -23.19 16.93
C SER A 246 1.99 -22.79 15.72
N LEU A 247 0.66 -22.60 15.86
CA LEU A 247 -0.21 -22.13 14.79
C LEU A 247 -0.19 -20.60 14.64
N PHE A 248 0.48 -19.87 15.53
CA PHE A 248 0.53 -18.40 15.44
C PHE A 248 1.04 -17.87 14.09
N PRO A 249 2.07 -18.47 13.42
CA PRO A 249 2.50 -18.05 12.09
C PRO A 249 1.36 -18.02 11.05
N PHE A 250 0.44 -18.98 11.13
CA PHE A 250 -0.75 -19.02 10.26
C PHE A 250 -1.74 -17.88 10.57
N PHE A 251 -1.93 -17.52 11.82
CA PHE A 251 -2.88 -16.48 12.23
C PHE A 251 -2.31 -15.06 12.12
N ALA A 252 -0.99 -14.90 12.17
CA ALA A 252 -0.34 -13.60 12.15
C ALA A 252 -0.70 -12.73 10.93
N PRO A 253 -0.75 -13.25 9.68
CA PRO A 253 -1.20 -12.47 8.52
C PRO A 253 -2.66 -12.01 8.60
N ILE A 254 -3.55 -12.78 9.27
CA ILE A 254 -4.96 -12.43 9.45
C ILE A 254 -5.09 -11.17 10.29
N LEU A 255 -4.22 -10.97 11.28
CA LEU A 255 -4.20 -9.75 12.09
C LEU A 255 -3.83 -8.53 11.24
N GLY A 256 -2.84 -8.67 10.34
CA GLY A 256 -2.49 -7.65 9.36
C GLY A 256 -3.65 -7.35 8.41
N TRP A 257 -4.30 -8.39 7.89
CA TRP A 257 -5.49 -8.29 7.05
C TRP A 257 -6.62 -7.51 7.73
N LEU A 258 -6.97 -7.87 8.96
CA LEU A 258 -7.95 -7.15 9.77
C LEU A 258 -7.53 -5.70 10.02
N GLY A 259 -6.25 -5.48 10.33
CA GLY A 259 -5.72 -4.15 10.56
C GLY A 259 -5.89 -3.22 9.37
N VAL A 260 -5.56 -3.68 8.17
CA VAL A 260 -5.72 -2.88 6.95
C VAL A 260 -7.19 -2.78 6.53
N PHE A 261 -7.98 -3.83 6.71
CA PHE A 261 -9.43 -3.74 6.52
C PHE A 261 -10.03 -2.61 7.35
N LEU A 262 -9.71 -2.53 8.64
CA LEU A 262 -10.26 -1.52 9.55
C LEU A 262 -9.71 -0.11 9.28
N THR A 263 -8.40 0.01 9.05
CA THR A 263 -7.72 1.31 8.97
C THR A 263 -7.62 1.85 7.55
N GLY A 264 -7.75 0.99 6.54
CA GLY A 264 -7.50 1.30 5.14
C GLY A 264 -6.03 1.56 4.79
N SER A 265 -5.10 1.34 5.72
CA SER A 265 -3.68 1.68 5.58
C SER A 265 -2.79 0.61 6.20
N ASP A 266 -1.83 0.09 5.43
CA ASP A 266 -0.83 -0.85 5.94
C ASP A 266 0.06 -0.21 7.02
N THR A 267 0.45 1.05 6.84
CA THR A 267 1.21 1.80 7.85
C THR A 267 0.47 1.89 9.18
N SER A 268 -0.85 2.14 9.13
CA SER A 268 -1.68 2.22 10.35
C SER A 268 -1.87 0.84 10.99
N SER A 269 -2.06 -0.20 10.18
CA SER A 269 -2.12 -1.58 10.64
C SER A 269 -0.82 -2.00 11.33
N ASN A 270 0.32 -1.65 10.73
CA ASN A 270 1.63 -1.93 11.31
C ASN A 270 1.84 -1.19 12.64
N ALA A 271 1.45 0.08 12.72
CA ALA A 271 1.49 0.83 13.97
C ALA A 271 0.62 0.21 15.06
N LEU A 272 -0.53 -0.33 14.68
CA LEU A 272 -1.49 -0.93 15.61
C LEU A 272 -1.04 -2.31 16.10
N PHE A 273 -0.62 -3.19 15.21
CA PHE A 273 -0.46 -4.62 15.52
C PHE A 273 0.98 -5.13 15.57
N CYS A 274 1.98 -4.46 14.96
CA CYS A 274 3.34 -4.99 14.93
C CYS A 274 3.97 -5.14 16.32
N GLY A 275 3.66 -4.23 17.25
CA GLY A 275 4.12 -4.33 18.64
C GLY A 275 3.60 -5.59 19.32
N MET A 276 2.30 -5.83 19.19
CA MET A 276 1.63 -7.03 19.69
C MET A 276 2.17 -8.30 19.02
N GLN A 277 2.24 -8.31 17.68
CA GLN A 277 2.73 -9.47 16.92
C GLN A 277 4.16 -9.85 17.29
N ARG A 278 5.03 -8.83 17.49
CA ARG A 278 6.40 -9.03 17.94
C ARG A 278 6.45 -9.74 19.32
N SER A 279 5.67 -9.23 20.28
CA SER A 279 5.63 -9.79 21.63
C SER A 279 5.07 -11.22 21.65
N THR A 280 3.99 -11.47 20.88
CA THR A 280 3.42 -12.81 20.74
C THR A 280 4.42 -13.79 20.11
N ALA A 281 5.09 -13.37 19.03
CA ALA A 281 6.09 -14.18 18.34
C ALA A 281 7.23 -14.59 19.28
N GLN A 282 7.75 -13.65 20.06
CA GLN A 282 8.77 -13.94 21.09
C GLN A 282 8.30 -14.99 22.10
N ALA A 283 7.05 -14.89 22.55
CA ALA A 283 6.48 -15.80 23.53
C ALA A 283 6.21 -17.21 22.98
N VAL A 284 5.92 -17.34 21.68
CA VAL A 284 5.70 -18.65 21.02
C VAL A 284 6.93 -19.22 20.32
N GLY A 285 8.08 -18.54 20.41
CA GLY A 285 9.34 -19.00 19.78
C GLY A 285 9.41 -18.77 18.27
N MET A 286 8.57 -17.92 17.71
CA MET A 286 8.62 -17.49 16.31
C MET A 286 9.59 -16.31 16.14
N PRO A 287 10.35 -16.19 15.02
CA PRO A 287 11.14 -15.00 14.75
C PRO A 287 10.28 -13.73 14.73
N PRO A 288 10.57 -12.74 15.58
CA PRO A 288 9.75 -11.51 15.67
C PRO A 288 9.67 -10.73 14.37
N GLU A 289 10.76 -10.77 13.57
CA GLU A 289 10.84 -10.10 12.26
C GLU A 289 9.85 -10.72 11.26
N LEU A 290 9.64 -12.04 11.35
CA LEU A 290 8.66 -12.73 10.51
C LEU A 290 7.24 -12.27 10.87
N ALA A 291 6.90 -12.23 12.16
CA ALA A 291 5.58 -11.79 12.61
C ALA A 291 5.25 -10.35 12.15
N VAL A 292 6.22 -9.44 12.26
CA VAL A 292 6.07 -8.05 11.79
C VAL A 292 5.97 -7.99 10.26
N ALA A 293 6.74 -8.79 9.54
CA ALA A 293 6.69 -8.83 8.08
C ALA A 293 5.36 -9.34 7.56
N VAL A 294 4.81 -10.40 8.17
CA VAL A 294 3.55 -10.98 7.71
C VAL A 294 2.33 -10.14 8.09
N ASN A 295 2.46 -9.23 9.07
CA ASN A 295 1.45 -8.21 9.29
C ASN A 295 1.25 -7.35 8.03
N SER A 296 2.33 -6.86 7.42
CA SER A 296 2.28 -6.15 6.15
C SER A 296 1.81 -7.03 5.00
N SER A 297 2.36 -8.25 4.85
CA SER A 297 1.97 -9.14 3.75
C SER A 297 0.48 -9.50 3.79
N GLY A 298 -0.06 -9.80 4.98
CA GLY A 298 -1.49 -10.01 5.18
C GLY A 298 -2.31 -8.73 4.96
N GLY A 299 -1.76 -7.60 5.37
CA GLY A 299 -2.36 -6.28 5.19
C GLY A 299 -2.66 -5.94 3.74
N VAL A 300 -1.77 -6.30 2.80
CA VAL A 300 -1.95 -6.07 1.36
C VAL A 300 -3.30 -6.64 0.87
N THR A 301 -3.66 -7.83 1.30
CA THR A 301 -4.91 -8.48 0.89
C THR A 301 -6.14 -7.87 1.57
N GLY A 302 -5.99 -7.30 2.78
CA GLY A 302 -7.04 -6.55 3.48
C GLY A 302 -7.40 -5.23 2.82
N LYS A 303 -6.45 -4.63 2.06
CA LYS A 303 -6.68 -3.38 1.33
C LYS A 303 -7.81 -3.50 0.31
N MET A 304 -8.01 -4.67 -0.28
CA MET A 304 -9.06 -4.93 -1.28
C MET A 304 -10.46 -4.64 -0.76
N ILE A 305 -10.69 -4.85 0.53
CA ILE A 305 -12.02 -4.73 1.17
C ILE A 305 -12.10 -3.55 2.14
N SER A 306 -11.05 -2.75 2.25
CA SER A 306 -11.09 -1.60 3.17
C SER A 306 -12.14 -0.59 2.71
N PRO A 307 -12.96 -0.05 3.63
CA PRO A 307 -13.99 0.94 3.31
C PRO A 307 -13.43 2.14 2.53
N GLN A 308 -12.21 2.56 2.86
CA GLN A 308 -11.51 3.64 2.17
C GLN A 308 -11.28 3.32 0.70
N SER A 309 -10.76 2.12 0.38
CA SER A 309 -10.50 1.72 -1.02
C SER A 309 -11.77 1.54 -1.80
N ILE A 310 -12.81 0.96 -1.18
CA ILE A 310 -14.11 0.76 -1.80
C ILE A 310 -14.78 2.10 -2.11
N SER A 311 -14.77 3.06 -1.18
CA SER A 311 -15.34 4.39 -1.40
C SER A 311 -14.63 5.14 -2.52
N VAL A 312 -13.30 5.03 -2.63
CA VAL A 312 -12.53 5.62 -3.73
C VAL A 312 -12.88 4.94 -5.06
N ALA A 313 -12.97 3.62 -5.07
CA ALA A 313 -13.30 2.85 -6.28
C ALA A 313 -14.71 3.16 -6.79
N THR A 314 -15.72 3.18 -5.90
CA THR A 314 -17.12 3.52 -6.28
C THR A 314 -17.23 4.97 -6.78
N ALA A 315 -16.52 5.90 -6.16
CA ALA A 315 -16.46 7.29 -6.63
C ALA A 315 -15.82 7.42 -8.02
N ALA A 316 -14.72 6.70 -8.25
CA ALA A 316 -13.99 6.74 -9.52
C ALA A 316 -14.77 6.09 -10.68
N THR A 317 -15.56 5.06 -10.39
CA THR A 317 -16.33 4.30 -11.39
C THR A 317 -17.79 4.77 -11.55
N GLY A 318 -18.21 5.78 -10.77
CA GLY A 318 -19.60 6.26 -10.79
C GLY A 318 -20.60 5.28 -10.11
N MET A 319 -20.12 4.34 -9.31
CA MET A 319 -20.92 3.34 -8.60
C MET A 319 -21.24 3.77 -7.16
N ILE A 320 -21.38 5.06 -6.91
CA ILE A 320 -21.71 5.60 -5.58
C ILE A 320 -23.02 4.98 -5.07
N GLY A 321 -23.01 4.49 -3.82
CA GLY A 321 -24.14 3.79 -3.20
C GLY A 321 -24.13 2.26 -3.43
N GLN A 322 -23.16 1.73 -4.17
CA GLN A 322 -22.98 0.29 -4.40
C GLN A 322 -21.79 -0.30 -3.63
N GLU A 323 -21.31 0.39 -2.59
CA GLU A 323 -20.14 0.00 -1.80
C GLU A 323 -20.32 -1.42 -1.22
N GLY A 324 -21.54 -1.76 -0.77
CA GLY A 324 -21.84 -3.08 -0.23
C GLY A 324 -21.75 -4.21 -1.26
N ASN A 325 -22.10 -3.94 -2.52
CA ASN A 325 -21.98 -4.94 -3.61
C ASN A 325 -20.52 -5.19 -3.94
N LEU A 326 -19.73 -4.12 -4.06
CA LEU A 326 -18.29 -4.21 -4.31
C LEU A 326 -17.57 -4.91 -3.16
N PHE A 327 -17.93 -4.60 -1.91
CA PHE A 327 -17.40 -5.29 -0.73
C PHE A 327 -17.66 -6.79 -0.78
N ARG A 328 -18.91 -7.21 -1.02
CA ARG A 328 -19.28 -8.64 -1.09
C ARG A 328 -18.51 -9.36 -2.19
N PHE A 329 -18.34 -8.73 -3.35
CA PHE A 329 -17.57 -9.27 -4.45
C PHE A 329 -16.09 -9.45 -4.07
N ALA A 330 -15.46 -8.42 -3.52
CA ALA A 330 -14.04 -8.44 -3.18
C ALA A 330 -13.71 -9.33 -1.97
N LEU A 331 -14.65 -9.54 -1.04
CA LEU A 331 -14.42 -10.26 0.22
C LEU A 331 -13.92 -11.69 0.00
N GLY A 332 -14.57 -12.44 -0.89
CA GLY A 332 -14.16 -13.82 -1.18
C GLY A 332 -12.74 -13.91 -1.75
N HIS A 333 -12.40 -12.99 -2.65
CA HIS A 333 -11.05 -12.89 -3.24
C HIS A 333 -10.01 -12.50 -2.19
N SER A 334 -10.32 -11.52 -1.34
CA SER A 334 -9.46 -11.08 -0.24
C SER A 334 -9.16 -12.21 0.76
N ILE A 335 -10.19 -12.95 1.17
CA ILE A 335 -10.04 -14.10 2.08
C ILE A 335 -9.15 -15.18 1.42
N ALA A 336 -9.40 -15.53 0.15
CA ALA A 336 -8.62 -16.56 -0.53
C ALA A 336 -7.13 -16.17 -0.62
N MET A 337 -6.82 -14.93 -0.96
CA MET A 337 -5.44 -14.42 -1.00
C MET A 337 -4.80 -14.35 0.39
N THR A 338 -5.58 -13.98 1.42
CA THR A 338 -5.09 -13.98 2.82
C THR A 338 -4.73 -15.39 3.26
N LEU A 339 -5.59 -16.37 3.01
CA LEU A 339 -5.32 -17.78 3.33
C LEU A 339 -4.08 -18.30 2.61
N PHE A 340 -3.87 -17.88 1.36
CA PHE A 340 -2.64 -18.20 0.64
C PHE A 340 -1.39 -17.66 1.36
N ILE A 341 -1.42 -16.40 1.82
CA ILE A 341 -0.33 -15.81 2.64
C ILE A 341 -0.17 -16.56 3.96
N CYS A 342 -1.26 -16.96 4.62
CA CYS A 342 -1.21 -17.73 5.86
C CYS A 342 -0.47 -19.07 5.66
N VAL A 343 -0.75 -19.77 4.57
CA VAL A 343 -0.06 -21.04 4.21
C VAL A 343 1.41 -20.80 3.88
N LEU A 344 1.74 -19.71 3.18
CA LEU A 344 3.13 -19.36 2.88
C LEU A 344 3.95 -18.98 4.13
N THR A 345 3.26 -18.54 5.17
CA THR A 345 3.90 -18.08 6.41
C THR A 345 4.16 -19.24 7.38
N TYR A 346 3.29 -20.25 7.33
CA TYR A 346 3.38 -21.47 8.18
C TYR A 346 4.50 -22.40 7.71
#